data_e86d35aead5f3dc7f711c515a60430dd
#
_entry.id   e86d35aead5f3dc7f711c515a60430dd
#
_cell.length_a   1.000
_cell.length_b   1.000
_cell.length_c   1.000
_cell.angle_alpha   90.00
_cell.angle_beta   90.00
_cell.angle_gamma   90.00
#
_symmetry.space_group_name_H-M   'P 1'
#
loop_
_entity.id
_entity.type
_entity.pdbx_description
1 polymer ?
#
loop_
_entity_poly.entity_id
_entity_poly.type
_entity_poly.pdbx_seq_one_letter_code
_entity_poly.pdbx_strand_id
1 'polypeptide(L)'
;ASLVGSEMCIRDSLKKRGQVIFMKLLIKSLCIAFVLTVIYSVIPFQAECEQISEEVFRLHILANSDSAEDQALKLKVRDALLEYTDMLFDKAADSDEAENIARENLKTLQTVAQNVVYENGYDYKVNAQVVKMYFNTRYYDNYTMPAGIYDALRITVGDGKGHNWWCVMYPSICISSAVDTDEKVEKTFSENQQEIVKGNDSVSYTHLRA
;
A
#
# COMPACT_ATOMS: atom_id res chain seq x y z
N ALA A 1 4.54 -74.74 -24.63
CA ALA A 1 4.97 -73.39 -25.08
C ALA A 1 3.96 -72.29 -24.71
N SER A 2 2.74 -72.63 -24.29
CA SER A 2 1.66 -71.63 -24.04
C SER A 2 1.68 -70.94 -22.65
N LEU A 3 2.30 -71.52 -21.63
CA LEU A 3 2.29 -71.02 -20.26
C LEU A 3 3.30 -69.86 -20.02
N VAL A 4 4.41 -69.87 -20.70
CA VAL A 4 5.49 -68.82 -20.55
C VAL A 4 5.07 -67.48 -21.12
N GLY A 5 4.25 -67.45 -22.18
CA GLY A 5 3.75 -66.23 -22.77
C GLY A 5 2.74 -65.48 -21.92
N SER A 6 1.91 -66.19 -21.15
CA SER A 6 0.90 -65.57 -20.28
C SER A 6 1.49 -64.91 -19.03
N GLU A 7 2.53 -65.54 -18.44
CA GLU A 7 3.21 -64.88 -17.26
C GLU A 7 3.97 -63.65 -17.60
N MET A 8 4.56 -63.57 -18.81
CA MET A 8 5.27 -62.38 -19.28
C MET A 8 4.32 -61.22 -19.53
N CYS A 9 3.15 -61.47 -20.12
CA CYS A 9 2.11 -60.43 -20.31
C CYS A 9 1.52 -59.91 -19.01
N ILE A 10 1.32 -60.77 -18.00
CA ILE A 10 0.82 -60.40 -16.69
C ILE A 10 1.84 -59.49 -15.97
N ARG A 11 3.11 -59.87 -16.01
CA ARG A 11 4.20 -59.12 -15.37
C ARG A 11 4.39 -57.72 -15.98
N ASP A 12 4.31 -57.60 -17.30
CA ASP A 12 4.39 -56.31 -18.01
C ASP A 12 3.17 -55.43 -17.74
N SER A 13 1.98 -56.01 -17.63
CA SER A 13 0.75 -55.31 -17.26
C SER A 13 0.81 -54.75 -15.83
N LEU A 14 1.33 -55.53 -14.87
CA LEU A 14 1.51 -55.11 -13.49
C LEU A 14 2.57 -54.01 -13.36
N LYS A 15 3.67 -54.10 -14.12
CA LYS A 15 4.72 -53.08 -14.16
C LYS A 15 4.19 -51.76 -14.73
N LYS A 16 3.42 -51.78 -15.82
CA LYS A 16 2.75 -50.61 -16.39
C LYS A 16 1.75 -49.97 -15.43
N ARG A 17 0.98 -50.81 -14.72
CA ARG A 17 0.01 -50.30 -13.72
C ARG A 17 0.70 -49.64 -12.52
N GLY A 18 1.82 -50.20 -12.06
CA GLY A 18 2.67 -49.60 -11.01
C GLY A 18 3.25 -48.26 -11.43
N GLN A 19 3.76 -48.14 -12.67
CA GLN A 19 4.25 -46.87 -13.20
C GLN A 19 3.18 -45.81 -13.30
N VAL A 20 1.96 -46.16 -13.72
CA VAL A 20 0.84 -45.19 -13.79
C VAL A 20 0.43 -44.70 -12.40
N ILE A 21 0.39 -45.60 -11.40
CA ILE A 21 0.07 -45.24 -10.01
C ILE A 21 1.16 -44.33 -9.44
N PHE A 22 2.43 -44.68 -9.64
CA PHE A 22 3.56 -43.89 -9.21
C PHE A 22 3.56 -42.48 -9.84
N MET A 23 3.31 -42.37 -11.14
CA MET A 23 3.19 -41.10 -11.86
C MET A 23 2.06 -40.22 -11.28
N LYS A 24 0.89 -40.83 -11.01
CA LYS A 24 -0.24 -40.08 -10.39
C LYS A 24 0.09 -39.57 -8.99
N LEU A 25 0.81 -40.36 -8.19
CA LEU A 25 1.26 -39.96 -6.87
C LEU A 25 2.28 -38.82 -6.96
N LEU A 26 3.24 -38.89 -7.87
CA LEU A 26 4.21 -37.84 -8.12
C LEU A 26 3.54 -36.53 -8.52
N ILE A 27 2.59 -36.56 -9.46
CA ILE A 27 1.86 -35.37 -9.88
C ILE A 27 1.09 -34.77 -8.70
N LYS A 28 0.40 -35.58 -7.91
CA LYS A 28 -0.33 -35.11 -6.72
C LYS A 28 0.60 -34.48 -5.71
N SER A 29 1.73 -35.09 -5.39
CA SER A 29 2.69 -34.53 -4.44
C SER A 29 3.32 -33.23 -4.94
N LEU A 30 3.61 -33.13 -6.25
CA LEU A 30 4.11 -31.91 -6.87
C LEU A 30 3.08 -30.76 -6.80
N CYS A 31 1.81 -31.05 -7.09
CA CYS A 31 0.74 -30.05 -6.97
C CYS A 31 0.57 -29.58 -5.53
N ILE A 32 0.60 -30.48 -4.54
CA ILE A 32 0.50 -30.11 -3.13
C ILE A 32 1.71 -29.28 -2.71
N ALA A 33 2.93 -29.67 -3.09
CA ALA A 33 4.14 -28.93 -2.79
C ALA A 33 4.09 -27.51 -3.38
N PHE A 34 3.63 -27.38 -4.64
CA PHE A 34 3.45 -26.09 -5.28
C PHE A 34 2.45 -25.20 -4.54
N VAL A 35 1.28 -25.73 -4.18
CA VAL A 35 0.27 -24.98 -3.41
C VAL A 35 0.83 -24.53 -2.07
N LEU A 36 1.52 -25.42 -1.34
CA LEU A 36 2.14 -25.08 -0.06
C LEU A 36 3.22 -23.99 -0.21
N THR A 37 4.02 -24.04 -1.27
CA THR A 37 5.04 -23.02 -1.56
C THR A 37 4.40 -21.66 -1.80
N VAL A 38 3.31 -21.62 -2.60
CA VAL A 38 2.57 -20.36 -2.86
C VAL A 38 1.99 -19.79 -1.55
N ILE A 39 1.34 -20.65 -0.74
CA ILE A 39 0.79 -20.21 0.55
C ILE A 39 1.89 -19.67 1.45
N TYR A 40 3.02 -20.35 1.57
CA TYR A 40 4.13 -19.96 2.42
C TYR A 40 4.80 -18.66 1.96
N SER A 41 4.79 -18.33 0.67
CA SER A 41 5.37 -17.10 0.15
C SER A 41 4.42 -15.88 0.23
N VAL A 42 3.10 -16.11 0.10
CA VAL A 42 2.11 -15.00 0.07
C VAL A 42 1.75 -14.50 1.47
N ILE A 43 1.60 -15.42 2.44
CA ILE A 43 1.15 -15.04 3.80
C ILE A 43 2.10 -14.05 4.49
N PRO A 44 3.44 -14.25 4.52
CA PRO A 44 4.35 -13.30 5.15
C PRO A 44 4.32 -11.94 4.48
N PHE A 45 4.31 -11.90 3.14
CA PHE A 45 4.25 -10.65 2.39
C PHE A 45 3.00 -9.82 2.73
N GLN A 46 1.85 -10.49 2.86
CA GLN A 46 0.61 -9.81 3.21
C GLN A 46 0.64 -9.27 4.65
N ALA A 47 1.23 -10.00 5.58
CA ALA A 47 1.41 -9.56 6.96
C ALA A 47 2.32 -8.32 7.05
N GLU A 48 3.42 -8.28 6.31
CA GLU A 48 4.30 -7.11 6.24
C GLU A 48 3.57 -5.88 5.64
N CYS A 49 2.77 -6.07 4.59
CA CYS A 49 1.96 -4.98 4.02
C CYS A 49 0.92 -4.45 5.02
N GLU A 50 0.33 -5.32 5.83
CA GLU A 50 -0.62 -4.92 6.87
C GLU A 50 0.07 -4.12 7.98
N GLN A 51 1.24 -4.57 8.44
CA GLN A 51 2.05 -3.83 9.42
C GLN A 51 2.46 -2.45 8.88
N ILE A 52 2.94 -2.35 7.63
CA ILE A 52 3.23 -1.05 7.00
C ILE A 52 2.00 -0.14 7.05
N SER A 53 0.79 -0.69 6.85
CA SER A 53 -0.43 0.12 6.88
C SER A 53 -0.79 0.64 8.28
N GLU A 54 -0.36 -0.04 9.33
CA GLU A 54 -0.54 0.37 10.73
C GLU A 54 0.52 1.39 11.19
N GLU A 55 1.71 1.38 10.57
CA GLU A 55 2.82 2.27 10.92
C GLU A 55 2.76 3.64 10.21
N VAL A 56 1.71 3.86 9.40
CA VAL A 56 1.62 5.04 8.52
C VAL A 56 0.28 5.75 8.69
N PHE A 57 0.34 7.06 8.96
CA PHE A 57 -0.83 7.95 8.89
C PHE A 57 -0.82 8.72 7.57
N ARG A 58 -1.91 8.66 6.80
CA ARG A 58 -1.97 9.17 5.43
C ARG A 58 -2.77 10.45 5.28
N LEU A 59 -2.55 11.15 4.14
CA LEU A 59 -3.31 12.31 3.71
C LEU A 59 -4.06 11.98 2.42
N HIS A 60 -5.35 12.30 2.39
CA HIS A 60 -6.20 12.20 1.22
C HIS A 60 -6.91 13.53 0.98
N ILE A 61 -6.63 14.21 -0.13
CA ILE A 61 -7.27 15.47 -0.50
C ILE A 61 -8.08 15.30 -1.77
N LEU A 62 -9.37 15.71 -1.72
CA LEU A 62 -10.26 15.78 -2.87
C LEU A 62 -10.40 17.23 -3.31
N ALA A 63 -10.10 17.51 -4.58
CA ALA A 63 -10.35 18.80 -5.18
C ALA A 63 -11.85 19.01 -5.45
N ASN A 64 -12.28 20.26 -5.54
CA ASN A 64 -13.66 20.59 -5.90
C ASN A 64 -14.03 20.02 -7.27
N SER A 65 -13.20 20.22 -8.29
CA SER A 65 -13.37 19.69 -9.65
C SER A 65 -12.03 19.32 -10.30
N ASP A 66 -12.07 18.89 -11.56
CA ASP A 66 -10.89 18.59 -12.36
C ASP A 66 -10.35 19.78 -13.16
N SER A 67 -10.85 21.00 -12.90
CA SER A 67 -10.27 22.19 -13.52
C SER A 67 -8.81 22.39 -13.10
N ALA A 68 -8.02 23.03 -13.95
CA ALA A 68 -6.60 23.28 -13.65
C ALA A 68 -6.43 24.14 -12.39
N GLU A 69 -7.35 25.08 -12.17
CA GLU A 69 -7.37 25.97 -11.02
C GLU A 69 -7.66 25.20 -9.73
N ASP A 70 -8.68 24.33 -9.72
CA ASP A 70 -9.04 23.53 -8.55
C ASP A 70 -7.93 22.48 -8.23
N GLN A 71 -7.28 21.94 -9.24
CA GLN A 71 -6.14 21.04 -9.05
C GLN A 71 -4.92 21.79 -8.49
N ALA A 72 -4.66 23.03 -8.93
CA ALA A 72 -3.61 23.89 -8.37
C ALA A 72 -3.93 24.31 -6.92
N LEU A 73 -5.18 24.65 -6.63
CA LEU A 73 -5.64 24.96 -5.27
C LEU A 73 -5.45 23.78 -4.32
N LYS A 74 -5.81 22.56 -4.76
CA LYS A 74 -5.58 21.35 -3.98
C LYS A 74 -4.11 21.16 -3.58
N LEU A 75 -3.17 21.44 -4.49
CA LEU A 75 -1.74 21.35 -4.18
C LEU A 75 -1.29 22.38 -3.14
N LYS A 76 -1.82 23.59 -3.18
CA LYS A 76 -1.55 24.62 -2.15
C LYS A 76 -2.11 24.20 -0.78
N VAL A 77 -3.31 23.63 -0.74
CA VAL A 77 -3.90 23.07 0.49
C VAL A 77 -3.03 21.94 1.04
N ARG A 78 -2.55 21.04 0.16
CA ARG A 78 -1.60 19.99 0.54
C ARG A 78 -0.35 20.56 1.21
N ASP A 79 0.30 21.53 0.55
CA ASP A 79 1.57 22.07 1.00
C ASP A 79 1.43 22.74 2.37
N ALA A 80 0.39 23.53 2.58
CA ALA A 80 0.13 24.17 3.86
C ALA A 80 -0.19 23.18 4.98
N LEU A 81 -0.94 22.11 4.67
CA LEU A 81 -1.22 21.06 5.65
C LEU A 81 0.04 20.28 6.02
N LEU A 82 0.87 19.92 5.05
CA LEU A 82 2.09 19.16 5.29
C LEU A 82 3.10 20.01 6.10
N GLU A 83 3.27 21.30 5.78
CA GLU A 83 4.10 22.23 6.55
C GLU A 83 3.63 22.35 8.01
N TYR A 84 2.32 22.49 8.20
CA TYR A 84 1.75 22.56 9.55
C TYR A 84 1.91 21.27 10.34
N THR A 85 1.67 20.13 9.69
CA THR A 85 1.71 18.83 10.36
C THR A 85 3.12 18.29 10.59
N ASP A 86 4.12 18.72 9.82
CA ASP A 86 5.52 18.38 10.08
C ASP A 86 5.94 18.88 11.48
N MET A 87 5.57 20.10 11.84
CA MET A 87 5.80 20.63 13.20
C MET A 87 4.91 19.97 14.27
N LEU A 88 3.67 19.59 13.89
CA LEU A 88 2.69 19.04 14.81
C LEU A 88 3.06 17.60 15.21
N PHE A 89 3.58 16.82 14.27
CA PHE A 89 3.95 15.41 14.46
C PHE A 89 5.41 15.18 14.86
N ASP A 90 6.20 16.23 15.01
CA ASP A 90 7.62 16.15 15.39
C ASP A 90 7.83 15.34 16.70
N LYS A 91 6.83 15.33 17.58
CA LYS A 91 6.86 14.62 18.86
C LYS A 91 6.10 13.29 18.86
N ALA A 92 5.44 12.95 17.76
CA ALA A 92 4.73 11.69 17.68
C ALA A 92 5.72 10.51 17.68
N ALA A 93 5.51 9.54 18.55
CA ALA A 93 6.34 8.35 18.64
C ALA A 93 6.01 7.32 17.55
N ASP A 94 4.73 7.28 17.15
CA ASP A 94 4.19 6.33 16.17
C ASP A 94 3.00 6.93 15.39
N SER A 95 2.43 6.14 14.49
CA SER A 95 1.30 6.53 13.66
C SER A 95 0.01 6.73 14.46
N ASP A 96 -0.19 5.95 15.51
CA ASP A 96 -1.36 6.05 16.39
C ASP A 96 -1.35 7.38 17.17
N GLU A 97 -0.17 7.78 17.66
CA GLU A 97 -0.02 9.08 18.32
C GLU A 97 -0.21 10.23 17.32
N ALA A 98 0.33 10.12 16.11
CA ALA A 98 0.12 11.11 15.05
C ALA A 98 -1.37 11.22 14.67
N GLU A 99 -2.09 10.10 14.59
CA GLU A 99 -3.54 10.09 14.37
C GLU A 99 -4.30 10.79 15.51
N ASN A 100 -3.97 10.48 16.77
CA ASN A 100 -4.59 11.11 17.94
C ASN A 100 -4.36 12.62 17.96
N ILE A 101 -3.12 13.06 17.70
CA ILE A 101 -2.78 14.48 17.57
C ILE A 101 -3.60 15.13 16.45
N ALA A 102 -3.75 14.46 15.30
CA ALA A 102 -4.57 14.97 14.19
C ALA A 102 -6.05 15.08 14.58
N ARG A 103 -6.60 14.14 15.34
CA ARG A 103 -7.99 14.16 15.84
C ARG A 103 -8.22 15.31 16.80
N GLU A 104 -7.29 15.54 17.73
CA GLU A 104 -7.37 16.67 18.70
C GLU A 104 -7.27 18.01 17.99
N ASN A 105 -6.50 18.11 16.91
CA ASN A 105 -6.29 19.33 16.14
C ASN A 105 -7.14 19.44 14.86
N LEU A 106 -8.17 18.58 14.70
CA LEU A 106 -8.94 18.47 13.46
C LEU A 106 -9.56 19.81 13.01
N LYS A 107 -10.06 20.60 13.96
CA LYS A 107 -10.58 21.94 13.68
C LYS A 107 -9.52 22.88 13.16
N THR A 108 -8.32 22.83 13.72
CA THR A 108 -7.19 23.69 13.29
C THR A 108 -6.73 23.28 11.91
N LEU A 109 -6.58 22.00 11.64
CA LEU A 109 -6.25 21.45 10.32
C LEU A 109 -7.27 21.87 9.26
N GLN A 110 -8.57 21.79 9.59
CA GLN A 110 -9.64 22.30 8.73
C GLN A 110 -9.50 23.81 8.48
N THR A 111 -9.16 24.59 9.50
CA THR A 111 -9.00 26.05 9.39
C THR A 111 -7.79 26.40 8.54
N VAL A 112 -6.66 25.72 8.70
CA VAL A 112 -5.47 25.89 7.85
C VAL A 112 -5.84 25.68 6.37
N ALA A 113 -6.50 24.57 6.05
CA ALA A 113 -6.93 24.27 4.69
C ALA A 113 -7.97 25.29 4.18
N GLN A 114 -8.92 25.73 5.02
CA GLN A 114 -9.92 26.73 4.66
C GLN A 114 -9.31 28.12 4.38
N ASN A 115 -8.31 28.52 5.16
CA ASN A 115 -7.62 29.80 4.95
C ASN A 115 -6.92 29.82 3.58
N VAL A 116 -6.24 28.73 3.21
CA VAL A 116 -5.61 28.61 1.88
C VAL A 116 -6.66 28.79 0.76
N VAL A 117 -7.83 28.21 0.92
CA VAL A 117 -8.94 28.35 -0.06
C VAL A 117 -9.36 29.82 -0.18
N TYR A 118 -9.58 30.51 0.94
CA TYR A 118 -9.98 31.93 0.96
C TYR A 118 -8.88 32.88 0.44
N GLU A 119 -7.63 32.66 0.82
CA GLU A 119 -6.49 33.44 0.36
C GLU A 119 -6.28 33.35 -1.15
N ASN A 120 -6.74 32.27 -1.77
CA ASN A 120 -6.72 32.10 -3.22
C ASN A 120 -8.00 32.57 -3.92
N GLY A 121 -8.93 33.24 -3.19
CA GLY A 121 -10.11 33.90 -3.76
C GLY A 121 -11.29 32.94 -4.02
N TYR A 122 -11.34 31.76 -3.38
CA TYR A 122 -12.45 30.81 -3.53
C TYR A 122 -13.32 30.77 -2.27
N ASP A 123 -14.63 30.54 -2.46
CA ASP A 123 -15.61 30.39 -1.37
C ASP A 123 -15.93 28.91 -1.05
N TYR A 124 -15.10 27.99 -1.49
CA TYR A 124 -15.33 26.56 -1.23
C TYR A 124 -15.25 26.25 0.26
N LYS A 125 -16.18 25.45 0.73
CA LYS A 125 -16.11 24.91 2.10
C LYS A 125 -15.11 23.75 2.13
N VAL A 126 -14.28 23.73 3.16
CA VAL A 126 -13.38 22.61 3.43
C VAL A 126 -13.96 21.78 4.55
N ASN A 127 -13.97 20.46 4.36
CA ASN A 127 -14.31 19.49 5.40
C ASN A 127 -13.09 18.62 5.70
N ALA A 128 -12.77 18.45 6.98
CA ALA A 128 -11.67 17.60 7.46
C ALA A 128 -12.24 16.45 8.31
N GLN A 129 -11.75 15.25 8.08
CA GLN A 129 -12.13 14.05 8.83
C GLN A 129 -10.93 13.13 8.98
N VAL A 130 -10.79 12.47 10.14
CA VAL A 130 -9.89 11.33 10.29
C VAL A 130 -10.71 10.07 10.07
N VAL A 131 -10.33 9.28 9.08
CA VAL A 131 -11.09 8.12 8.60
C VAL A 131 -10.16 6.94 8.33
N LYS A 132 -10.67 5.74 8.53
CA LYS A 132 -10.02 4.52 8.04
C LYS A 132 -10.55 4.22 6.63
N MET A 133 -9.66 4.12 5.65
CA MET A 133 -10.05 3.93 4.26
C MET A 133 -9.04 3.13 3.45
N TYR A 134 -9.50 2.52 2.35
CA TYR A 134 -8.65 1.75 1.45
C TYR A 134 -7.86 2.65 0.50
N PHE A 135 -6.57 2.35 0.35
CA PHE A 135 -5.67 2.95 -0.63
C PHE A 135 -5.16 1.86 -1.58
N ASN A 136 -5.15 2.16 -2.86
CA ASN A 136 -4.41 1.36 -3.84
C ASN A 136 -2.91 1.56 -3.67
N THR A 137 -2.10 0.63 -4.19
CA THR A 137 -0.65 0.81 -4.27
C THR A 137 -0.30 2.16 -4.91
N ARG A 138 0.58 2.91 -4.27
CA ARG A 138 1.04 4.22 -4.73
C ARG A 138 2.55 4.23 -4.87
N TYR A 139 2.99 4.68 -6.03
CA TYR A 139 4.40 4.85 -6.36
C TYR A 139 4.74 6.34 -6.20
N TYR A 140 5.76 6.61 -5.43
CA TYR A 140 6.38 7.91 -5.26
C TYR A 140 7.80 7.82 -5.81
N ASP A 141 8.50 8.95 -5.97
CA ASP A 141 9.80 8.95 -6.65
C ASP A 141 10.81 7.96 -6.04
N ASN A 142 10.86 7.86 -4.71
CA ASN A 142 11.84 7.05 -3.99
C ASN A 142 11.23 5.91 -3.17
N TYR A 143 9.91 5.77 -3.12
CA TYR A 143 9.26 4.74 -2.31
C TYR A 143 7.90 4.33 -2.87
N THR A 144 7.46 3.15 -2.44
CA THR A 144 6.17 2.56 -2.83
C THR A 144 5.37 2.25 -1.57
N MET A 145 4.12 2.70 -1.52
CA MET A 145 3.19 2.31 -0.46
C MET A 145 2.28 1.19 -0.96
N PRO A 146 2.23 0.04 -0.29
CA PRO A 146 1.37 -1.07 -0.67
C PRO A 146 -0.11 -0.70 -0.59
N ALA A 147 -0.95 -1.45 -1.31
CA ALA A 147 -2.39 -1.36 -1.16
C ALA A 147 -2.79 -1.88 0.23
N GLY A 148 -3.73 -1.19 0.89
CA GLY A 148 -4.19 -1.56 2.22
C GLY A 148 -5.22 -0.61 2.78
N ILE A 149 -5.69 -0.91 3.98
CA ILE A 149 -6.57 -0.02 4.77
C ILE A 149 -5.68 0.79 5.69
N TYR A 150 -5.73 2.10 5.55
CA TYR A 150 -4.92 3.06 6.30
C TYR A 150 -5.80 4.01 7.08
N ASP A 151 -5.31 4.49 8.21
CA ASP A 151 -5.82 5.68 8.85
C ASP A 151 -5.34 6.93 8.11
N ALA A 152 -6.25 7.88 7.87
CA ALA A 152 -5.96 9.03 7.03
C ALA A 152 -6.72 10.28 7.46
N LEU A 153 -6.04 11.43 7.36
CA LEU A 153 -6.69 12.73 7.32
C LEU A 153 -7.28 12.93 5.91
N ARG A 154 -8.60 12.98 5.83
CA ARG A 154 -9.32 13.25 4.60
C ARG A 154 -9.77 14.70 4.57
N ILE A 155 -9.33 15.43 3.57
CA ILE A 155 -9.72 16.82 3.30
C ILE A 155 -10.56 16.85 2.02
N THR A 156 -11.74 17.43 2.09
CA THR A 156 -12.61 17.64 0.93
C THR A 156 -12.76 19.14 0.70
N VAL A 157 -12.36 19.62 -0.47
CA VAL A 157 -12.52 21.00 -0.90
C VAL A 157 -13.74 21.10 -1.81
N GLY A 158 -14.70 21.95 -1.43
CA GLY A 158 -15.95 22.11 -2.18
C GLY A 158 -16.75 20.84 -2.34
N ASP A 159 -17.11 20.50 -3.58
CA ASP A 159 -17.89 19.30 -3.92
C ASP A 159 -17.10 18.00 -3.84
N GLY A 160 -15.75 18.06 -3.82
CA GLY A 160 -14.89 16.87 -3.77
C GLY A 160 -15.02 15.95 -4.98
N LYS A 161 -15.34 16.48 -6.17
CA LYS A 161 -15.58 15.72 -7.41
C LYS A 161 -14.33 15.62 -8.29
N GLY A 162 -13.26 16.35 -7.96
CA GLY A 162 -12.02 16.34 -8.72
C GLY A 162 -11.07 15.20 -8.35
N HIS A 163 -9.96 15.11 -9.09
CA HIS A 163 -8.92 14.12 -8.85
C HIS A 163 -8.31 14.24 -7.45
N ASN A 164 -8.07 13.08 -6.86
CA ASN A 164 -7.52 12.92 -5.52
C ASN A 164 -6.02 13.21 -5.47
N TRP A 165 -5.55 13.64 -4.31
CA TRP A 165 -4.15 13.59 -3.91
C TRP A 165 -3.97 12.60 -2.76
N TRP A 166 -2.92 11.81 -2.81
CA TRP A 166 -2.62 10.75 -1.86
C TRP A 166 -1.19 10.92 -1.36
N CYS A 167 -1.01 10.98 -0.05
CA CYS A 167 0.29 11.23 0.55
C CYS A 167 0.47 10.47 1.86
N VAL A 168 1.70 10.48 2.40
CA VAL A 168 2.03 9.98 3.74
C VAL A 168 2.36 11.20 4.61
N MET A 169 1.61 11.38 5.71
CA MET A 169 1.82 12.46 6.67
C MET A 169 2.76 12.07 7.79
N TYR A 170 2.63 10.83 8.25
CA TYR A 170 3.51 10.27 9.26
C TYR A 170 3.94 8.86 8.84
N PRO A 171 5.25 8.54 8.83
CA PRO A 171 6.34 9.52 8.92
C PRO A 171 6.28 10.56 7.79
N SER A 172 6.82 11.75 8.05
CA SER A 172 6.75 12.90 7.12
C SER A 172 7.69 12.71 5.92
N ILE A 173 7.31 11.83 4.99
CA ILE A 173 8.12 11.48 3.81
C ILE A 173 7.72 12.24 2.53
N CYS A 174 6.56 12.87 2.49
CA CYS A 174 6.07 13.57 1.29
C CYS A 174 6.77 14.91 0.98
N ILE A 175 7.40 15.53 1.96
CA ILE A 175 8.06 16.86 1.83
C ILE A 175 9.58 16.72 1.91
N SER A 176 10.05 15.58 2.42
CA SER A 176 11.48 15.37 2.70
C SER A 176 12.29 15.28 1.43
N SER A 177 13.56 15.70 1.48
CA SER A 177 14.54 15.38 0.44
C SER A 177 14.72 13.85 0.34
N ALA A 178 15.27 13.36 -0.75
CA ALA A 178 15.51 11.92 -0.91
C ALA A 178 16.33 11.32 0.27
N VAL A 179 17.32 12.06 0.75
CA VAL A 179 18.18 11.64 1.88
C VAL A 179 17.39 11.59 3.19
N ASP A 180 16.56 12.61 3.48
CA ASP A 180 15.73 12.63 4.68
C ASP A 180 14.62 11.55 4.63
N THR A 181 14.14 11.23 3.44
CA THR A 181 13.16 10.16 3.23
C THR A 181 13.76 8.80 3.59
N ASP A 182 14.97 8.52 3.15
CA ASP A 182 15.66 7.25 3.43
C ASP A 182 15.89 7.07 4.93
N GLU A 183 16.33 8.11 5.65
CA GLU A 183 16.51 8.07 7.10
C GLU A 183 15.19 7.81 7.84
N LYS A 184 14.10 8.48 7.45
CA LYS A 184 12.78 8.28 8.04
C LYS A 184 12.24 6.88 7.76
N VAL A 185 12.43 6.35 6.55
CA VAL A 185 12.04 4.98 6.19
C VAL A 185 12.82 3.95 7.01
N GLU A 186 14.13 4.12 7.15
CA GLU A 186 14.99 3.22 7.95
C GLU A 186 14.66 3.24 9.44
N LYS A 187 14.24 4.38 9.96
CA LYS A 187 13.85 4.53 11.37
C LYS A 187 12.48 3.94 11.68
N THR A 188 11.55 4.01 10.73
CA THR A 188 10.15 3.62 10.95
C THR A 188 9.89 2.15 10.62
N PHE A 189 10.49 1.64 9.54
CA PHE A 189 10.18 0.32 9.00
C PHE A 189 11.26 -0.72 9.29
N SER A 190 10.87 -1.97 9.56
CA SER A 190 11.78 -3.11 9.66
C SER A 190 12.51 -3.39 8.33
N GLU A 191 13.61 -4.16 8.35
CA GLU A 191 14.37 -4.50 7.13
C GLU A 191 13.48 -5.12 6.03
N ASN A 192 12.57 -6.03 6.38
CA ASN A 192 11.64 -6.65 5.44
C ASN A 192 10.66 -5.64 4.83
N GLN A 193 10.14 -4.73 5.66
CA GLN A 193 9.24 -3.66 5.22
C GLN A 193 9.95 -2.64 4.33
N GLN A 194 11.21 -2.32 4.63
CA GLN A 194 12.04 -1.44 3.81
C GLN A 194 12.23 -1.98 2.39
N GLU A 195 12.37 -3.31 2.22
CA GLU A 195 12.42 -3.92 0.89
C GLU A 195 11.14 -3.69 0.09
N ILE A 196 9.99 -3.71 0.76
CA ILE A 196 8.68 -3.44 0.13
C ILE A 196 8.54 -1.96 -0.21
N VAL A 197 8.88 -1.07 0.75
CA VAL A 197 8.71 0.38 0.62
C VAL A 197 9.72 1.00 -0.35
N LYS A 198 10.99 0.64 -0.29
CA LYS A 198 12.04 1.16 -1.19
C LYS A 198 11.96 0.57 -2.59
N GLY A 199 11.19 -0.51 -2.79
CA GLY A 199 11.04 -1.19 -4.08
C GLY A 199 12.38 -1.78 -4.51
N ASN A 200 12.65 -3.03 -4.21
CA ASN A 200 13.81 -3.70 -4.80
C ASN A 200 13.62 -3.74 -6.32
N ASP A 201 14.59 -3.24 -7.10
CA ASP A 201 14.60 -3.24 -8.58
C ASP A 201 14.43 -4.64 -9.22
N SER A 202 14.31 -5.69 -8.39
CA SER A 202 14.16 -7.09 -8.81
C SER A 202 12.73 -7.56 -9.03
N VAL A 203 11.70 -6.81 -8.68
CA VAL A 203 10.30 -7.18 -8.95
C VAL A 203 9.67 -6.16 -9.90
N SER A 204 9.95 -6.35 -11.19
CA SER A 204 9.25 -5.67 -12.27
C SER A 204 7.77 -6.09 -12.25
N TYR A 205 6.93 -5.33 -11.58
CA TYR A 205 5.49 -5.44 -11.79
C TYR A 205 5.17 -4.87 -13.16
N THR A 206 4.97 -5.77 -14.12
CA THR A 206 4.45 -5.43 -15.44
C THR A 206 3.20 -4.57 -15.30
N HIS A 207 3.29 -3.35 -15.83
CA HIS A 207 2.19 -2.43 -15.99
C HIS A 207 1.00 -3.10 -16.68
N LEU A 208 -0.03 -3.46 -15.94
CA LEU A 208 -1.36 -3.58 -16.48
C LEU A 208 -2.00 -2.19 -16.38
N ARG A 209 -1.78 -1.38 -17.42
CA ARG A 209 -2.62 -0.22 -17.72
C ARG A 209 -3.99 -0.74 -18.13
N ALA A 210 -5.02 -0.40 -17.37
CA ALA A 210 -6.40 -0.34 -17.81
C ALA A 210 -6.90 1.08 -17.54
#